data_e7b8390c2619117132843e553f0439b9
#
_entry.id   e7b8390c2619117132843e553f0439b9
#
_cell.length_a   1.000
_cell.length_b   1.000
_cell.length_c   1.000
_cell.angle_alpha   90.00
_cell.angle_beta   90.00
_cell.angle_gamma   90.00
#
_symmetry.space_group_name_H-M   'P 1'
#
loop_
_entity.id
_entity.type
_entity.pdbx_description
1 polymer ?
#
loop_
_entity_poly.entity_id
_entity_poly.type
_entity_poly.pdbx_seq_one_letter_code
_entity_poly.pdbx_strand_id
1 'polypeptide(L)'
;MDAELMKVGELLLPKRLVALIDAGLWPHTAEQARRLDHNCNVPKDRIHLFAPEEDQLYLAVPPFCTIAQRVRSDNANFWSTFGALEQISPELSVDIGFSGLGSDTAIVLDYRQGGSNPPVLRLKWRKPEPNVWVRCADSFDEFADMLGLDQSLPKP
;
A
#
# COMPACT_ATOMS: atom_id res chain seq x y z
N MET A 1 -13.32 -13.76 -2.18
CA MET A 1 -12.90 -12.73 -3.15
C MET A 1 -12.81 -13.37 -4.52
N ASP A 2 -13.28 -12.68 -5.54
CA ASP A 2 -13.26 -13.20 -6.89
C ASP A 2 -11.84 -13.41 -7.38
N ALA A 3 -11.64 -14.43 -8.23
CA ALA A 3 -10.33 -14.73 -8.77
C ALA A 3 -9.69 -13.54 -9.49
N GLU A 4 -10.51 -12.71 -10.14
CA GLU A 4 -10.03 -11.51 -10.83
C GLU A 4 -9.45 -10.48 -9.89
N LEU A 5 -9.92 -10.45 -8.64
CA LEU A 5 -9.44 -9.50 -7.64
C LEU A 5 -8.19 -10.01 -6.90
N MET A 6 -7.79 -11.27 -7.15
CA MET A 6 -6.59 -11.85 -6.55
C MET A 6 -5.32 -11.54 -7.34
N LYS A 7 -5.46 -10.86 -8.48
CA LYS A 7 -4.35 -10.51 -9.35
C LYS A 7 -4.46 -9.06 -9.78
N VAL A 8 -3.30 -8.48 -10.10
CA VAL A 8 -3.22 -7.20 -10.80
C VAL A 8 -2.44 -7.49 -12.08
N GLY A 9 -3.14 -7.59 -13.21
CA GLY A 9 -2.55 -8.10 -14.43
C GLY A 9 -2.10 -9.54 -14.21
N GLU A 10 -0.81 -9.82 -14.38
CA GLU A 10 -0.22 -11.13 -14.13
C GLU A 10 0.34 -11.27 -12.72
N LEU A 11 0.27 -10.21 -11.90
CA LEU A 11 0.85 -10.18 -10.57
C LEU A 11 -0.12 -10.76 -9.56
N LEU A 12 0.28 -11.81 -8.87
CA LEU A 12 -0.56 -12.47 -7.88
C LEU A 12 -0.45 -11.74 -6.54
N LEU A 13 -1.60 -11.38 -5.96
CA LEU A 13 -1.63 -10.70 -4.67
C LEU A 13 -1.16 -11.64 -3.54
N PRO A 14 -0.52 -11.11 -2.49
CA PRO A 14 -0.15 -11.92 -1.33
C PRO A 14 -1.37 -12.62 -0.74
N LYS A 15 -1.20 -13.88 -0.36
CA LYS A 15 -2.28 -14.67 0.25
C LYS A 15 -2.83 -13.99 1.50
N ARG A 16 -1.95 -13.41 2.29
CA ARG A 16 -2.36 -12.73 3.53
C ARG A 16 -3.20 -11.49 3.24
N LEU A 17 -2.87 -10.75 2.17
CA LEU A 17 -3.67 -9.60 1.77
C LEU A 17 -5.09 -10.03 1.39
N VAL A 18 -5.20 -11.09 0.60
CA VAL A 18 -6.50 -11.63 0.21
C VAL A 18 -7.29 -12.08 1.45
N ALA A 19 -6.62 -12.75 2.38
CA ALA A 19 -7.26 -13.19 3.63
C ALA A 19 -7.74 -12.02 4.48
N LEU A 20 -6.95 -10.94 4.55
CA LEU A 20 -7.33 -9.74 5.30
C LEU A 20 -8.56 -9.07 4.68
N ILE A 21 -8.63 -9.02 3.35
CA ILE A 21 -9.79 -8.45 2.65
C ILE A 21 -11.02 -9.29 2.95
N ASP A 22 -10.90 -10.61 2.83
CA ASP A 22 -12.03 -11.52 3.06
C ASP A 22 -12.50 -11.50 4.52
N ALA A 23 -11.61 -11.25 5.45
CA ALA A 23 -11.94 -11.17 6.88
C ALA A 23 -12.49 -9.80 7.30
N GLY A 24 -12.51 -8.83 6.41
CA GLY A 24 -12.98 -7.48 6.74
C GLY A 24 -11.96 -6.64 7.50
N LEU A 25 -10.71 -7.07 7.52
CA LEU A 25 -9.61 -6.35 8.18
C LEU A 25 -8.93 -5.34 7.26
N TRP A 26 -9.11 -5.52 5.96
CA TRP A 26 -8.66 -4.60 4.93
C TRP A 26 -9.90 -4.10 4.21
N PRO A 27 -10.03 -2.79 3.91
CA PRO A 27 -11.25 -2.28 3.29
C PRO A 27 -11.52 -2.94 1.94
N HIS A 28 -12.77 -3.38 1.75
CA HIS A 28 -13.21 -4.06 0.53
C HIS A 28 -14.03 -3.14 -0.37
N THR A 29 -14.74 -2.19 0.24
CA THR A 29 -15.55 -1.21 -0.47
C THR A 29 -15.25 0.18 0.07
N ALA A 30 -15.63 1.21 -0.70
CA ALA A 30 -15.47 2.59 -0.25
C ALA A 30 -16.23 2.84 1.06
N GLU A 31 -17.41 2.23 1.21
CA GLU A 31 -18.20 2.36 2.43
C GLU A 31 -17.47 1.72 3.62
N GLN A 32 -16.92 0.53 3.44
CA GLN A 32 -16.15 -0.14 4.48
C GLN A 32 -14.91 0.67 4.86
N ALA A 33 -14.23 1.26 3.88
CA ALA A 33 -13.07 2.11 4.14
C ALA A 33 -13.44 3.29 5.04
N ARG A 34 -14.61 3.90 4.81
CA ARG A 34 -15.09 5.00 5.65
C ARG A 34 -15.42 4.52 7.07
N ARG A 35 -15.99 3.33 7.22
CA ARG A 35 -16.35 2.79 8.54
C ARG A 35 -15.13 2.38 9.36
N LEU A 36 -14.08 1.89 8.70
CA LEU A 36 -12.84 1.51 9.36
C LEU A 36 -11.96 2.73 9.69
N ASP A 37 -12.44 3.92 9.29
CA ASP A 37 -11.62 5.10 9.31
C ASP A 37 -10.39 4.91 8.40
N HIS A 38 -9.64 5.98 8.17
CA HIS A 38 -8.50 5.92 7.26
C HIS A 38 -7.36 5.06 7.80
N ASN A 39 -7.24 4.91 9.12
CA ASN A 39 -6.18 4.11 9.72
C ASN A 39 -6.55 2.63 9.89
N CYS A 40 -7.75 2.23 9.51
CA CYS A 40 -8.24 0.84 9.70
C CYS A 40 -8.00 0.34 11.13
N ASN A 41 -8.14 1.23 12.12
CA ASN A 41 -7.88 0.97 13.54
C ASN A 41 -6.41 0.68 13.87
N VAL A 42 -5.49 1.03 12.98
CA VAL A 42 -4.06 0.89 13.24
C VAL A 42 -3.58 2.05 14.12
N PRO A 43 -3.01 1.78 15.29
CA PRO A 43 -2.53 2.87 16.15
C PRO A 43 -1.29 3.56 15.57
N LYS A 44 -1.08 4.81 15.98
CA LYS A 44 0.03 5.62 15.47
C LYS A 44 1.39 4.99 15.70
N ASP A 45 1.59 4.32 16.83
CA ASP A 45 2.88 3.72 17.13
C ASP A 45 3.21 2.57 16.17
N ARG A 46 2.19 1.90 15.62
CA ARG A 46 2.39 0.88 14.58
C ARG A 46 2.76 1.54 13.24
N ILE A 47 2.08 2.63 12.91
CA ILE A 47 2.39 3.39 11.69
C ILE A 47 3.85 3.89 11.75
N HIS A 48 4.28 4.33 12.90
CA HIS A 48 5.65 4.83 13.09
C HIS A 48 6.72 3.77 12.88
N LEU A 49 6.37 2.48 12.92
CA LEU A 49 7.35 1.42 12.66
C LEU A 49 7.86 1.45 11.22
N PHE A 50 7.01 1.85 10.28
CA PHE A 50 7.42 1.93 8.88
C PHE A 50 7.50 3.36 8.35
N ALA A 51 6.82 4.31 8.99
CA ALA A 51 6.78 5.70 8.56
C ALA A 51 6.81 6.61 9.79
N PRO A 52 8.01 6.80 10.41
CA PRO A 52 8.12 7.54 11.67
C PRO A 52 7.60 8.97 11.62
N GLU A 53 7.60 9.60 10.44
CA GLU A 53 7.14 10.98 10.25
C GLU A 53 5.63 11.08 10.00
N GLU A 54 4.94 9.95 9.91
CA GLU A 54 3.52 9.94 9.55
C GLU A 54 2.66 9.43 10.69
N ASP A 55 1.46 9.99 10.81
CA ASP A 55 0.49 9.59 11.83
C ASP A 55 -0.73 8.90 11.24
N GLN A 56 -0.85 8.86 9.91
CA GLN A 56 -2.03 8.37 9.22
C GLN A 56 -1.66 7.38 8.13
N LEU A 57 -2.56 6.43 7.90
CA LEU A 57 -2.42 5.39 6.90
C LEU A 57 -3.76 5.21 6.21
N TYR A 58 -3.72 5.16 4.88
CA TYR A 58 -4.90 4.88 4.07
C TYR A 58 -4.63 3.62 3.26
N LEU A 59 -5.46 2.61 3.45
CA LEU A 59 -5.37 1.36 2.70
C LEU A 59 -6.29 1.44 1.49
N ALA A 60 -5.75 1.07 0.33
CA ALA A 60 -6.51 1.15 -0.91
C ALA A 60 -7.57 0.07 -0.97
N VAL A 61 -8.71 0.40 -1.56
CA VAL A 61 -9.80 -0.53 -1.79
C VAL A 61 -9.53 -1.28 -3.11
N PRO A 62 -9.63 -2.63 -3.13
CA PRO A 62 -9.45 -3.35 -4.40
C PRO A 62 -10.59 -3.01 -5.39
N PRO A 63 -10.36 -3.15 -6.69
CA PRO A 63 -9.16 -3.71 -7.31
C PRO A 63 -7.98 -2.73 -7.27
N PHE A 64 -6.80 -3.27 -7.02
CA PHE A 64 -5.58 -2.46 -6.98
C PHE A 64 -5.06 -2.18 -8.38
N CYS A 65 -4.23 -1.15 -8.52
CA CYS A 65 -3.59 -0.83 -9.79
C CYS A 65 -2.09 -0.69 -9.62
N THR A 66 -1.37 -0.80 -10.73
CA THR A 66 0.06 -0.54 -10.72
C THR A 66 0.34 0.96 -10.78
N ILE A 67 1.55 1.34 -10.39
CA ILE A 67 1.97 2.74 -10.54
C ILE A 67 1.96 3.14 -12.02
N ALA A 68 2.32 2.21 -12.93
CA ALA A 68 2.26 2.50 -14.37
C ALA A 68 0.84 2.87 -14.81
N GLN A 69 -0.17 2.18 -14.29
CA GLN A 69 -1.57 2.54 -14.59
C GLN A 69 -1.94 3.89 -14.02
N ARG A 70 -1.48 4.23 -12.82
CA ARG A 70 -1.74 5.53 -12.23
C ARG A 70 -1.09 6.66 -12.99
N VAL A 71 0.13 6.45 -13.46
CA VAL A 71 0.84 7.45 -14.27
C VAL A 71 0.05 7.78 -15.54
N ARG A 72 -0.59 6.78 -16.15
CA ARG A 72 -1.34 6.95 -17.39
C ARG A 72 -2.73 7.56 -17.18
N SER A 73 -3.36 7.27 -16.05
CA SER A 73 -4.77 7.63 -15.86
C SER A 73 -5.01 8.76 -14.88
N ASP A 74 -4.01 9.13 -14.09
CA ASP A 74 -4.21 9.96 -12.93
C ASP A 74 -2.93 10.72 -12.59
N ASN A 75 -3.03 12.05 -12.57
CA ASN A 75 -1.98 12.95 -12.07
C ASN A 75 -0.57 12.67 -12.61
N ALA A 76 -0.46 12.55 -13.93
CA ALA A 76 0.81 12.26 -14.59
C ALA A 76 1.91 13.29 -14.26
N ASN A 77 1.55 14.55 -14.07
CA ASN A 77 2.53 15.60 -13.74
C ASN A 77 3.17 15.34 -12.36
N PHE A 78 2.38 14.92 -11.40
CA PHE A 78 2.92 14.58 -10.10
C PHE A 78 3.93 13.43 -10.22
N TRP A 79 3.53 12.36 -10.89
CA TRP A 79 4.36 11.17 -10.99
C TRP A 79 5.67 11.43 -11.74
N SER A 80 5.64 12.22 -12.79
CA SER A 80 6.85 12.53 -13.56
C SER A 80 7.81 13.42 -12.80
N THR A 81 7.30 14.28 -11.91
CA THR A 81 8.12 15.24 -11.16
C THR A 81 8.55 14.71 -9.79
N PHE A 82 7.63 14.10 -9.07
CA PHE A 82 7.84 13.73 -7.66
C PHE A 82 7.80 12.24 -7.38
N GLY A 83 7.46 11.42 -8.36
CA GLY A 83 7.25 10.00 -8.16
C GLY A 83 8.52 9.17 -8.06
N ALA A 84 9.68 9.75 -8.38
CA ALA A 84 10.97 9.03 -8.35
C ALA A 84 10.88 7.69 -9.08
N LEU A 85 10.25 7.69 -10.26
CA LEU A 85 9.93 6.48 -11.01
C LEU A 85 11.16 5.67 -11.41
N GLU A 86 12.31 6.31 -11.50
CA GLU A 86 13.58 5.65 -11.83
C GLU A 86 14.05 4.70 -10.74
N GLN A 87 13.49 4.79 -9.53
CA GLN A 87 13.87 3.94 -8.40
C GLN A 87 13.06 2.67 -8.31
N ILE A 88 11.98 2.55 -9.07
CA ILE A 88 11.07 1.41 -9.04
C ILE A 88 10.82 0.91 -10.46
N SER A 89 10.09 -0.20 -10.56
CA SER A 89 9.50 -0.63 -11.82
C SER A 89 8.01 -0.32 -11.76
N PRO A 90 7.53 0.75 -12.41
CA PRO A 90 6.11 1.14 -12.28
C PRO A 90 5.13 0.03 -12.65
N GLU A 91 5.50 -0.84 -13.61
CA GLU A 91 4.66 -1.94 -14.06
C GLU A 91 4.63 -3.09 -13.05
N LEU A 92 5.64 -3.18 -12.18
CA LEU A 92 5.75 -4.22 -11.16
C LEU A 92 5.54 -3.66 -9.75
N SER A 93 5.02 -2.46 -9.62
CA SER A 93 4.73 -1.82 -8.33
C SER A 93 3.23 -1.65 -8.19
N VAL A 94 2.63 -2.41 -7.27
CA VAL A 94 1.17 -2.39 -7.04
C VAL A 94 0.86 -1.46 -5.88
N ASP A 95 0.04 -0.44 -6.15
CA ASP A 95 -0.37 0.54 -5.15
C ASP A 95 -1.40 -0.07 -4.20
N ILE A 96 -1.06 -0.13 -2.91
CA ILE A 96 -1.95 -0.70 -1.89
C ILE A 96 -2.39 0.34 -0.84
N GLY A 97 -1.97 1.58 -0.99
CA GLY A 97 -2.36 2.63 -0.04
C GLY A 97 -1.39 3.80 -0.06
N PHE A 98 -1.51 4.64 0.96
CA PHE A 98 -0.60 5.77 1.12
C PHE A 98 -0.53 6.16 2.59
N SER A 99 0.56 6.76 2.97
CA SER A 99 0.74 7.30 4.32
C SER A 99 0.58 8.81 4.31
N GLY A 100 0.15 9.37 5.43
CA GLY A 100 0.01 10.81 5.58
C GLY A 100 -1.27 11.35 4.99
N LEU A 101 -1.34 12.67 4.83
CA LEU A 101 -2.49 13.38 4.28
C LEU A 101 -2.32 13.50 2.76
N GLY A 102 -3.30 13.03 2.02
CA GLY A 102 -3.26 13.05 0.57
C GLY A 102 -2.63 11.79 0.01
N SER A 103 -2.67 11.65 -1.32
CA SER A 103 -2.28 10.42 -2.00
C SER A 103 -0.84 10.43 -2.52
N ASP A 104 -0.05 11.38 -2.06
CA ASP A 104 1.27 11.66 -2.64
C ASP A 104 2.38 10.76 -2.09
N THR A 105 2.09 9.99 -1.04
CA THR A 105 3.06 9.12 -0.38
C THR A 105 2.63 7.68 -0.50
N ALA A 106 2.58 7.19 -1.74
CA ALA A 106 2.09 5.85 -2.06
C ALA A 106 2.88 4.75 -1.35
N ILE A 107 2.16 3.67 -1.04
CA ILE A 107 2.74 2.43 -0.52
C ILE A 107 2.50 1.36 -1.57
N VAL A 108 3.54 0.65 -1.97
CA VAL A 108 3.44 -0.32 -3.06
C VAL A 108 4.04 -1.67 -2.69
N LEU A 109 3.51 -2.70 -3.35
CA LEU A 109 4.13 -4.02 -3.38
C LEU A 109 5.14 -4.04 -4.53
N ASP A 110 6.37 -4.42 -4.25
CA ASP A 110 7.46 -4.43 -5.24
C ASP A 110 7.69 -5.84 -5.76
N TYR A 111 7.24 -6.10 -6.99
CA TYR A 111 7.31 -7.42 -7.60
C TYR A 111 8.56 -7.64 -8.46
N ARG A 112 9.57 -6.76 -8.37
CA ARG A 112 10.77 -6.89 -9.23
C ARG A 112 11.51 -8.20 -9.06
N GLN A 113 11.38 -8.83 -7.90
CA GLN A 113 12.05 -10.11 -7.64
C GLN A 113 11.12 -11.30 -7.78
N GLY A 114 9.90 -11.07 -8.25
CA GLY A 114 8.92 -12.13 -8.44
C GLY A 114 8.29 -12.58 -7.12
N GLY A 115 7.56 -13.69 -7.20
CA GLY A 115 6.92 -14.28 -6.03
C GLY A 115 5.58 -13.65 -5.70
N SER A 116 4.97 -14.13 -4.61
CA SER A 116 3.65 -13.71 -4.17
C SER A 116 3.64 -13.09 -2.78
N ASN A 117 4.82 -12.80 -2.24
CA ASN A 117 4.96 -12.13 -0.94
C ASN A 117 6.05 -11.07 -1.06
N PRO A 118 5.82 -10.04 -1.90
CA PRO A 118 6.85 -9.07 -2.26
C PRO A 118 7.17 -8.10 -1.12
N PRO A 119 8.34 -7.47 -1.19
CA PRO A 119 8.65 -6.37 -0.29
C PRO A 119 7.67 -5.21 -0.45
N VAL A 120 7.58 -4.39 0.59
CA VAL A 120 6.73 -3.21 0.60
C VAL A 120 7.61 -1.97 0.61
N LEU A 121 7.35 -1.06 -0.32
CA LEU A 121 8.05 0.22 -0.41
C LEU A 121 7.06 1.35 -0.18
N ARG A 122 7.57 2.46 0.33
CA ARG A 122 6.78 3.69 0.39
C ARG A 122 7.55 4.85 -0.21
N LEU A 123 6.85 5.80 -0.80
CA LEU A 123 7.44 7.03 -1.30
C LEU A 123 7.55 8.01 -0.14
N LYS A 124 8.78 8.43 0.15
CA LYS A 124 9.06 9.36 1.22
C LYS A 124 9.41 10.74 0.67
N TRP A 125 8.72 11.77 1.16
CA TRP A 125 9.01 13.14 0.81
C TRP A 125 10.29 13.60 1.50
N ARG A 126 11.17 14.21 0.71
CA ARG A 126 12.46 14.70 1.19
C ARG A 126 12.70 16.10 0.64
N LYS A 127 12.30 17.10 1.36
CA LYS A 127 12.57 18.49 0.95
C LYS A 127 13.81 18.99 1.67
N PRO A 128 14.75 19.66 0.98
CA PRO A 128 14.74 20.04 -0.44
C PRO A 128 15.20 18.95 -1.41
N GLU A 129 15.62 17.77 -0.94
CA GLU A 129 16.08 16.70 -1.80
C GLU A 129 14.92 16.05 -2.56
N PRO A 130 15.22 15.34 -3.66
CA PRO A 130 14.20 14.56 -4.36
C PRO A 130 13.60 13.47 -3.47
N ASN A 131 12.35 13.13 -3.73
CA ASN A 131 11.69 12.04 -3.02
C ASN A 131 12.40 10.71 -3.24
N VAL A 132 12.21 9.77 -2.32
CA VAL A 132 12.87 8.48 -2.38
C VAL A 132 11.89 7.38 -1.99
N TRP A 133 12.01 6.23 -2.66
CA TRP A 133 11.28 5.02 -2.29
C TRP A 133 12.09 4.30 -1.22
N VAL A 134 11.44 4.00 -0.10
CA VAL A 134 12.07 3.36 1.06
C VAL A 134 11.44 1.99 1.25
N ARG A 135 12.28 0.95 1.37
CA ARG A 135 11.77 -0.37 1.73
C ARG A 135 11.38 -0.36 3.20
N CYS A 136 10.08 -0.49 3.47
CA CYS A 136 9.57 -0.46 4.84
C CYS A 136 9.32 -1.87 5.40
N ALA A 137 9.28 -2.88 4.56
CA ALA A 137 9.16 -4.27 4.99
C ALA A 137 9.74 -5.19 3.93
N ASP A 138 10.31 -6.32 4.35
CA ASP A 138 10.93 -7.28 3.43
C ASP A 138 9.90 -8.16 2.73
N SER A 139 8.68 -8.19 3.24
CA SER A 139 7.57 -8.93 2.64
C SER A 139 6.25 -8.29 3.06
N PHE A 140 5.18 -8.63 2.35
CA PHE A 140 3.86 -8.18 2.77
C PHE A 140 3.48 -8.74 4.14
N ASP A 141 3.86 -10.00 4.44
CA ASP A 141 3.59 -10.59 5.76
C ASP A 141 4.20 -9.74 6.87
N GLU A 142 5.45 -9.32 6.70
CA GLU A 142 6.12 -8.46 7.67
C GLU A 142 5.39 -7.12 7.81
N PHE A 143 4.96 -6.53 6.70
CA PHE A 143 4.22 -5.28 6.71
C PHE A 143 2.91 -5.43 7.49
N ALA A 144 2.17 -6.50 7.25
CA ALA A 144 0.91 -6.77 7.97
C ALA A 144 1.16 -6.98 9.46
N ASP A 145 2.25 -7.66 9.82
CA ASP A 145 2.64 -7.84 11.22
C ASP A 145 3.00 -6.51 11.88
N MET A 146 3.74 -5.66 11.18
CA MET A 146 4.09 -4.33 11.70
C MET A 146 2.85 -3.51 12.03
N LEU A 147 1.84 -3.58 11.18
CA LEU A 147 0.58 -2.85 11.39
C LEU A 147 -0.34 -3.54 12.39
N GLY A 148 -0.11 -4.83 12.69
CA GLY A 148 -0.96 -5.59 13.58
C GLY A 148 -2.36 -5.77 13.03
N LEU A 149 -2.49 -5.91 11.72
CA LEU A 149 -3.80 -5.95 11.06
C LEU A 149 -4.70 -7.08 11.57
N ASP A 150 -4.12 -8.25 11.82
CA ASP A 150 -4.86 -9.40 12.33
C ASP A 150 -5.40 -9.17 13.75
N GLN A 151 -4.84 -8.21 14.46
CA GLN A 151 -5.19 -7.88 15.84
C GLN A 151 -6.05 -6.63 15.94
N SER A 152 -6.28 -5.94 14.82
CA SER A 152 -6.97 -4.65 14.79
C SER A 152 -8.48 -4.77 14.90
N LEU A 153 -9.03 -5.96 14.66
CA LEU A 153 -10.46 -6.19 14.81
C LEU A 153 -10.81 -6.48 16.27
N PRO A 154 -11.91 -5.90 16.77
CA PRO A 154 -12.43 -6.33 18.04
C PRO A 154 -12.79 -7.81 17.94
N LYS A 155 -12.32 -8.59 18.87
CA LYS A 155 -12.70 -10.00 18.94
C LYS A 155 -14.18 -10.09 19.32
N PRO A 156 -14.94 -10.98 18.68
CA PRO A 156 -16.33 -11.16 19.04
C PRO A 156 -16.47 -11.67 20.47
#